data_079bd63010ad7c1bbe6f60eea5ea4b57
#
_entry.id   079bd63010ad7c1bbe6f60eea5ea4b57
#
_cell.length_a   1.000
_cell.length_b   1.000
_cell.length_c   1.000
_cell.angle_alpha   90.00
_cell.angle_beta   90.00
_cell.angle_gamma   90.00
#
_symmetry.space_group_name_H-M   'P 1'
#
loop_
_entity.id
_entity.type
_entity.pdbx_description
1 polymer ?
#
loop_
_entity_poly.entity_id
_entity_poly.type
_entity_poly.pdbx_seq_one_letter_code
_entity_poly.pdbx_strand_id
1 'polypeptide(L)'
;TQYSKEIPLDGPEFLLFDKNEDVWIAEHTGTSITKFNPILETFEKVSVPDEEALPFGMTFDRYGNIWFAQHVIDSIGVYDPDNNDLKEIPIPTEGSFIQFMTSDKNGKVWFVEQEGNKIGTVNIIEIPVDVSQVKTIDSIEMKYTEIASPLIALGIIVTALFYVKGIYDKRRLNSLINS
;
A
#
# COMPACT_ATOMS: atom_id res chain seq x y z
N THR A 1 17.29 -23.36 -5.71
CA THR A 1 15.86 -23.66 -5.84
C THR A 1 15.28 -22.68 -6.84
N GLN A 2 14.41 -23.13 -7.73
CA GLN A 2 13.66 -22.29 -8.65
C GLN A 2 12.19 -22.37 -8.28
N TYR A 3 11.54 -21.21 -8.20
CA TYR A 3 10.12 -21.09 -7.93
C TYR A 3 9.45 -20.60 -9.20
N SER A 4 8.69 -21.44 -9.87
CA SER A 4 7.88 -21.09 -11.03
C SER A 4 6.82 -22.17 -11.18
N LYS A 5 5.66 -22.01 -10.58
CA LYS A 5 4.71 -23.10 -10.68
C LYS A 5 3.37 -22.70 -11.26
N GLU A 6 2.37 -22.50 -10.52
CA GLU A 6 0.99 -22.51 -11.00
C GLU A 6 0.55 -21.17 -11.61
N ILE A 7 1.22 -20.10 -11.24
CA ILE A 7 1.02 -18.77 -11.84
C ILE A 7 2.34 -18.39 -12.51
N PRO A 8 2.46 -18.50 -13.82
CA PRO A 8 3.68 -18.07 -14.51
C PRO A 8 3.86 -16.57 -14.32
N LEU A 9 5.07 -16.17 -13.92
CA LEU A 9 5.48 -14.77 -13.94
C LEU A 9 5.66 -14.34 -15.41
N ASP A 10 5.22 -13.14 -15.72
CA ASP A 10 5.30 -12.59 -17.06
C ASP A 10 6.27 -11.39 -17.09
N GLY A 11 7.49 -11.67 -17.56
CA GLY A 11 8.58 -10.70 -17.60
C GLY A 11 8.97 -10.13 -16.24
N PRO A 12 9.35 -10.95 -15.23
CA PRO A 12 9.79 -10.43 -13.95
C PRO A 12 11.13 -9.70 -14.09
N GLU A 13 11.20 -8.42 -13.72
CA GLU A 13 12.39 -7.60 -13.92
C GLU A 13 12.93 -6.97 -12.64
N PHE A 14 12.10 -6.78 -11.63
CA PHE A 14 12.54 -6.20 -10.37
C PHE A 14 11.94 -6.95 -9.19
N LEU A 15 12.68 -7.02 -8.08
CA LEU A 15 12.19 -7.59 -6.85
C LEU A 15 12.69 -6.84 -5.62
N LEU A 16 11.90 -6.90 -4.55
CA LEU A 16 12.29 -6.43 -3.22
C LEU A 16 11.59 -7.26 -2.14
N PHE A 17 12.18 -7.27 -0.95
CA PHE A 17 11.61 -7.95 0.20
C PHE A 17 10.82 -7.00 1.07
N ASP A 18 9.67 -7.43 1.55
CA ASP A 18 8.96 -6.71 2.60
C ASP A 18 9.45 -7.11 4.01
N LYS A 19 8.87 -6.46 5.02
CA LYS A 19 9.20 -6.71 6.43
C LYS A 19 8.85 -8.13 6.93
N ASN A 20 8.06 -8.88 6.18
CA ASN A 20 7.66 -10.25 6.50
C ASN A 20 8.50 -11.28 5.73
N GLU A 21 9.52 -10.83 4.99
CA GLU A 21 10.35 -11.63 4.09
C GLU A 21 9.58 -12.19 2.87
N ASP A 22 8.39 -11.65 2.58
CA ASP A 22 7.71 -11.90 1.31
C ASP A 22 8.42 -11.12 0.19
N VAL A 23 8.41 -11.68 -1.01
CA VAL A 23 9.08 -11.10 -2.18
C VAL A 23 8.05 -10.42 -3.07
N TRP A 24 8.20 -9.14 -3.30
CA TRP A 24 7.42 -8.41 -4.29
C TRP A 24 8.17 -8.34 -5.60
N ILE A 25 7.48 -8.61 -6.71
CA ILE A 25 8.05 -8.78 -8.04
C ILE A 25 7.30 -7.86 -9.00
N ALA A 26 8.02 -7.01 -9.74
CA ALA A 26 7.44 -6.29 -10.88
C ALA A 26 7.45 -7.19 -12.10
N GLU A 27 6.28 -7.40 -12.69
CA GLU A 27 6.11 -8.15 -13.92
C GLU A 27 5.92 -7.18 -15.09
N HIS A 28 7.02 -6.87 -15.74
CA HIS A 28 7.09 -5.83 -16.76
C HIS A 28 6.10 -6.07 -17.92
N THR A 29 6.13 -7.25 -18.54
CA THR A 29 5.22 -7.59 -19.64
C THR A 29 3.84 -8.06 -19.17
N GLY A 30 3.74 -8.48 -17.92
CA GLY A 30 2.49 -8.94 -17.31
C GLY A 30 1.60 -7.85 -16.71
N THR A 31 2.01 -6.59 -16.80
CA THR A 31 1.28 -5.44 -16.24
C THR A 31 0.75 -5.69 -14.83
N SER A 32 1.63 -6.19 -13.96
CA SER A 32 1.26 -6.55 -12.59
C SER A 32 2.44 -6.40 -11.63
N ILE A 33 2.12 -6.32 -10.36
CA ILE A 33 3.07 -6.60 -9.28
C ILE A 33 2.61 -7.87 -8.57
N THR A 34 3.54 -8.75 -8.26
CA THR A 34 3.21 -10.05 -7.66
C THR A 34 3.94 -10.24 -6.36
N LYS A 35 3.19 -10.64 -5.34
CA LYS A 35 3.73 -11.06 -4.06
C LYS A 35 4.00 -12.55 -4.07
N PHE A 36 5.18 -12.97 -3.66
CA PHE A 36 5.55 -14.37 -3.44
C PHE A 36 5.89 -14.61 -1.98
N ASN A 37 5.20 -15.56 -1.36
CA ASN A 37 5.55 -16.03 -0.02
C ASN A 37 6.47 -17.26 -0.14
N PRO A 38 7.76 -17.17 0.29
CA PRO A 38 8.71 -18.24 0.12
C PRO A 38 8.51 -19.43 1.08
N ILE A 39 7.74 -19.25 2.17
CA ILE A 39 7.45 -20.32 3.13
C ILE A 39 6.27 -21.16 2.63
N LEU A 40 5.22 -20.50 2.15
CA LEU A 40 4.01 -21.17 1.65
C LEU A 40 4.12 -21.55 0.17
N GLU A 41 5.13 -21.04 -0.52
CA GLU A 41 5.32 -21.14 -1.98
C GLU A 41 4.09 -20.65 -2.77
N THR A 42 3.42 -19.61 -2.29
CA THR A 42 2.23 -19.03 -2.91
C THR A 42 2.51 -17.69 -3.58
N PHE A 43 1.77 -17.41 -4.66
CA PHE A 43 1.82 -16.17 -5.40
C PHE A 43 0.48 -15.45 -5.32
N GLU A 44 0.52 -14.14 -5.11
CA GLU A 44 -0.65 -13.24 -5.13
C GLU A 44 -0.37 -12.14 -6.15
N LYS A 45 -1.17 -12.08 -7.21
CA LYS A 45 -1.00 -11.11 -8.30
C LYS A 45 -1.92 -9.91 -8.12
N VAL A 46 -1.36 -8.72 -8.23
CA VAL A 46 -2.08 -7.44 -8.27
C VAL A 46 -1.95 -6.88 -9.68
N SER A 47 -3.05 -6.86 -10.42
CA SER A 47 -3.08 -6.31 -11.78
C SER A 47 -3.04 -4.78 -11.73
N VAL A 48 -2.22 -4.19 -12.58
CA VAL A 48 -2.18 -2.75 -12.81
C VAL A 48 -3.27 -2.41 -13.84
N PRO A 49 -4.05 -1.34 -13.65
CA PRO A 49 -5.20 -1.04 -14.51
C PRO A 49 -4.83 -0.73 -15.96
N ASP A 50 -3.71 -0.03 -16.18
CA ASP A 50 -3.26 0.32 -17.52
C ASP A 50 -2.39 -0.80 -18.11
N GLU A 51 -2.81 -1.34 -19.24
CA GLU A 51 -2.11 -2.43 -19.93
C GLU A 51 -0.74 -2.02 -20.50
N GLU A 52 -0.49 -0.72 -20.65
CA GLU A 52 0.78 -0.16 -21.12
C GLU A 52 1.69 0.27 -19.96
N ALA A 53 1.31 0.05 -18.72
CA ALA A 53 2.04 0.52 -17.54
C ALA A 53 3.48 0.01 -17.44
N LEU A 54 3.71 -1.24 -17.80
CA LEU A 54 5.02 -1.90 -17.76
C LEU A 54 5.75 -1.66 -16.41
N PRO A 55 5.28 -2.24 -15.30
CA PRO A 55 5.87 -2.05 -13.99
C PRO A 55 7.36 -2.41 -13.94
N PHE A 56 8.18 -1.56 -13.33
CA PHE A 56 9.62 -1.76 -13.27
C PHE A 56 10.16 -1.59 -11.83
N GLY A 57 11.02 -0.61 -11.58
CA GLY A 57 11.62 -0.38 -10.28
C GLY A 57 10.60 -0.12 -9.18
N MET A 58 10.81 -0.73 -8.02
CA MET A 58 9.91 -0.62 -6.87
C MET A 58 10.64 -0.17 -5.61
N THR A 59 9.90 0.41 -4.68
CA THR A 59 10.37 0.71 -3.33
C THR A 59 9.19 0.71 -2.34
N PHE A 60 9.49 0.59 -1.05
CA PHE A 60 8.50 0.82 0.00
C PHE A 60 8.57 2.24 0.53
N ASP A 61 7.44 2.80 0.90
CA ASP A 61 7.42 3.98 1.75
C ASP A 61 7.47 3.58 3.25
N ARG A 62 7.46 4.57 4.12
CA ARG A 62 7.49 4.36 5.59
C ARG A 62 6.23 3.70 6.15
N TYR A 63 5.15 3.65 5.38
CA TYR A 63 3.89 3.03 5.78
C TYR A 63 3.78 1.58 5.31
N GLY A 64 4.67 1.15 4.41
CA GLY A 64 4.68 -0.17 3.81
C GLY A 64 3.91 -0.25 2.50
N ASN A 65 3.51 0.90 1.94
CA ASN A 65 2.96 0.92 0.59
C ASN A 65 4.07 0.63 -0.43
N ILE A 66 3.71 -0.05 -1.49
CA ILE A 66 4.60 -0.39 -2.58
C ILE A 66 4.45 0.66 -3.68
N TRP A 67 5.54 1.36 -3.95
CA TRP A 67 5.64 2.31 -5.04
C TRP A 67 6.37 1.65 -6.19
N PHE A 68 5.87 1.80 -7.41
CA PHE A 68 6.47 1.20 -8.60
C PHE A 68 6.41 2.14 -9.80
N ALA A 69 7.45 2.08 -10.62
CA ALA A 69 7.53 2.82 -11.85
C ALA A 69 6.59 2.21 -12.90
N GLN A 70 5.88 3.07 -13.63
CA GLN A 70 5.10 2.73 -14.82
C GLN A 70 5.73 3.46 -16.00
N HIS A 71 6.78 2.87 -16.55
CA HIS A 71 7.77 3.65 -17.25
C HIS A 71 7.37 4.13 -18.64
N VAL A 72 6.30 3.63 -19.23
CA VAL A 72 5.84 4.06 -20.57
C VAL A 72 4.71 5.07 -20.52
N ILE A 73 3.96 5.11 -19.43
CA ILE A 73 2.75 5.95 -19.31
C ILE A 73 2.94 7.20 -18.43
N ASP A 74 4.20 7.59 -18.16
CA ASP A 74 4.53 8.77 -17.34
C ASP A 74 3.79 8.82 -16.02
N SER A 75 3.77 7.70 -15.31
CA SER A 75 3.01 7.54 -14.07
C SER A 75 3.80 6.73 -13.04
N ILE A 76 3.41 6.83 -11.80
CA ILE A 76 3.88 6.01 -10.69
C ILE A 76 2.67 5.33 -10.07
N GLY A 77 2.75 4.01 -9.93
CA GLY A 77 1.77 3.25 -9.17
C GLY A 77 2.11 3.25 -7.67
N VAL A 78 1.10 3.28 -6.84
CA VAL A 78 1.20 3.03 -5.40
C VAL A 78 0.14 2.04 -4.97
N TYR A 79 0.57 0.97 -4.34
CA TYR A 79 -0.30 -0.08 -3.83
C TYR A 79 -0.19 -0.17 -2.31
N ASP A 80 -1.35 -0.11 -1.65
CA ASP A 80 -1.51 -0.33 -0.22
C ASP A 80 -1.95 -1.79 0.01
N PRO A 81 -1.05 -2.67 0.48
CA PRO A 81 -1.38 -4.07 0.69
C PRO A 81 -2.34 -4.32 1.86
N ASP A 82 -2.42 -3.39 2.82
CA ASP A 82 -3.31 -3.53 3.98
C ASP A 82 -4.77 -3.29 3.60
N ASN A 83 -5.03 -2.43 2.60
CA ASN A 83 -6.37 -2.07 2.13
C ASN A 83 -6.69 -2.64 0.73
N ASN A 84 -5.75 -3.29 0.07
CA ASN A 84 -5.85 -3.73 -1.32
C ASN A 84 -6.26 -2.59 -2.26
N ASP A 85 -5.63 -1.42 -2.08
CA ASP A 85 -5.93 -0.18 -2.81
C ASP A 85 -4.75 0.19 -3.70
N LEU A 86 -4.99 0.31 -5.01
CA LEU A 86 -3.99 0.70 -6.00
C LEU A 86 -4.38 2.04 -6.62
N LYS A 87 -3.44 2.96 -6.65
CA LYS A 87 -3.59 4.29 -7.27
C LYS A 87 -2.47 4.54 -8.24
N GLU A 88 -2.78 5.31 -9.28
CA GLU A 88 -1.82 5.79 -10.27
C GLU A 88 -1.68 7.30 -10.14
N ILE A 89 -0.45 7.77 -10.12
CA ILE A 89 -0.10 9.18 -9.94
C ILE A 89 0.65 9.63 -11.17
N PRO A 90 0.02 10.42 -12.05
CA PRO A 90 0.70 10.96 -13.23
C PRO A 90 1.81 11.92 -12.83
N ILE A 91 2.92 11.87 -13.53
CA ILE A 91 4.00 12.84 -13.39
C ILE A 91 3.92 13.91 -14.48
N PRO A 92 4.40 15.14 -14.21
CA PRO A 92 4.23 16.25 -15.13
C PRO A 92 5.18 16.23 -16.35
N THR A 93 6.13 15.32 -16.39
CA THR A 93 7.10 15.20 -17.51
C THR A 93 6.59 14.20 -18.53
N GLU A 94 6.30 14.66 -19.74
CA GLU A 94 5.96 13.78 -20.86
C GLU A 94 7.21 13.05 -21.35
N GLY A 95 7.07 11.77 -21.70
CA GLY A 95 8.16 10.91 -22.16
C GLY A 95 9.26 10.75 -21.10
N SER A 96 8.91 10.70 -19.84
CA SER A 96 9.85 10.67 -18.72
C SER A 96 10.67 9.40 -18.62
N PHE A 97 10.06 8.27 -18.97
CA PHE A 97 10.64 6.95 -18.89
C PHE A 97 11.23 6.65 -17.49
N ILE A 98 10.36 6.54 -16.49
CA ILE A 98 10.75 6.23 -15.12
C ILE A 98 11.14 4.76 -15.04
N GLN A 99 12.37 4.46 -14.61
CA GLN A 99 12.81 3.07 -14.44
C GLN A 99 13.05 2.69 -12.99
N PHE A 100 13.72 3.54 -12.24
CA PHE A 100 14.15 3.21 -10.89
C PHE A 100 13.64 4.21 -9.88
N MET A 101 13.38 3.69 -8.70
CA MET A 101 12.98 4.48 -7.55
C MET A 101 13.56 3.91 -6.26
N THR A 102 13.62 4.74 -5.25
CA THR A 102 14.07 4.37 -3.91
C THR A 102 13.41 5.26 -2.88
N SER A 103 13.36 4.81 -1.63
CA SER A 103 12.95 5.64 -0.50
C SER A 103 14.16 6.06 0.34
N ASP A 104 14.10 7.28 0.85
CA ASP A 104 15.08 7.75 1.82
C ASP A 104 14.74 7.27 3.24
N LYS A 105 15.61 7.57 4.20
CA LYS A 105 15.43 7.20 5.62
C LYS A 105 14.17 7.78 6.27
N ASN A 106 13.54 8.79 5.66
CA ASN A 106 12.30 9.40 6.13
C ASN A 106 11.08 8.78 5.40
N GLY A 107 11.32 7.81 4.50
CA GLY A 107 10.28 7.17 3.68
C GLY A 107 9.79 8.01 2.51
N LYS A 108 10.50 9.10 2.17
CA LYS A 108 10.21 9.89 0.99
C LYS A 108 10.66 9.14 -0.26
N VAL A 109 9.77 9.02 -1.24
CA VAL A 109 10.05 8.29 -2.48
C VAL A 109 10.73 9.20 -3.49
N TRP A 110 11.81 8.71 -4.08
CA TRP A 110 12.61 9.34 -5.12
C TRP A 110 12.64 8.47 -6.36
N PHE A 111 12.63 9.09 -7.54
CA PHE A 111 12.69 8.37 -8.82
C PHE A 111 13.53 9.14 -9.84
N VAL A 112 13.98 8.43 -10.87
CA VAL A 112 14.72 9.01 -11.98
C VAL A 112 13.89 8.99 -13.25
N GLU A 113 13.86 10.11 -13.96
CA GLU A 113 13.24 10.27 -15.26
C GLU A 113 14.36 10.18 -16.30
N GLN A 114 14.58 8.98 -16.86
CA GLN A 114 15.74 8.70 -17.71
C GLN A 114 15.74 9.59 -18.97
N GLU A 115 14.65 9.64 -19.71
CA GLU A 115 14.54 10.46 -20.91
C GLU A 115 14.31 11.95 -20.57
N GLY A 116 13.72 12.22 -19.41
CA GLY A 116 13.53 13.57 -18.91
C GLY A 116 14.79 14.23 -18.36
N ASN A 117 15.87 13.48 -18.15
CA ASN A 117 17.11 13.95 -17.50
C ASN A 117 16.89 14.62 -16.15
N LYS A 118 15.98 14.06 -15.32
CA LYS A 118 15.56 14.64 -14.06
C LYS A 118 15.56 13.63 -12.94
N ILE A 119 15.52 14.15 -11.71
CA ILE A 119 15.22 13.40 -10.50
C ILE A 119 13.91 13.97 -9.95
N GLY A 120 12.94 13.10 -9.75
CA GLY A 120 11.66 13.44 -9.15
C GLY A 120 11.52 12.91 -7.74
N THR A 121 10.55 13.46 -7.00
CA THR A 121 10.21 12.97 -5.68
C THR A 121 8.73 13.16 -5.39
N VAL A 122 8.15 12.19 -4.68
CA VAL A 122 6.78 12.28 -4.19
C VAL A 122 6.80 12.73 -2.74
N ASN A 123 6.05 13.81 -2.45
CA ASN A 123 5.78 14.20 -1.09
C ASN A 123 4.55 13.44 -0.59
N ILE A 124 4.75 12.49 0.28
CA ILE A 124 3.65 11.85 0.99
C ILE A 124 3.15 12.87 2.02
N ILE A 125 2.09 13.60 1.68
CA ILE A 125 1.47 14.56 2.58
C ILE A 125 0.64 13.75 3.58
N GLU A 126 1.05 13.75 4.84
CA GLU A 126 0.13 13.40 5.91
C GLU A 126 -0.96 14.48 5.91
N ILE A 127 -2.17 14.12 5.53
CA ILE A 127 -3.31 14.97 5.81
C ILE A 127 -3.46 14.90 7.34
N PRO A 128 -3.22 15.98 8.08
CA PRO A 128 -3.45 15.97 9.51
C PRO A 128 -4.91 15.61 9.69
N VAL A 129 -5.19 14.47 10.31
CA VAL A 129 -6.55 14.15 10.73
C VAL A 129 -6.86 15.20 11.79
N ASP A 130 -7.70 16.17 11.41
CA ASP A 130 -8.24 17.13 12.37
C ASP A 130 -9.10 16.37 13.37
N VAL A 131 -8.48 16.00 14.48
CA VAL A 131 -9.12 15.23 15.56
C VAL A 131 -10.33 16.00 16.11
N SER A 132 -10.42 17.32 15.88
CA SER A 132 -11.57 18.14 16.29
C SER A 132 -12.84 17.85 15.47
N GLN A 133 -12.67 17.27 14.27
CA GLN A 133 -13.76 16.84 13.39
C GLN A 133 -14.18 15.39 13.63
N VAL A 134 -13.43 14.62 14.40
CA VAL A 134 -13.84 13.32 14.86
C VAL A 134 -14.90 13.56 15.92
N LYS A 135 -16.18 13.59 15.50
CA LYS A 135 -17.30 13.53 16.43
C LYS A 135 -17.09 12.29 17.29
N THR A 136 -16.80 12.50 18.55
CA THR A 136 -16.80 11.43 19.55
C THR A 136 -18.13 10.68 19.43
N ILE A 137 -18.06 9.36 19.44
CA ILE A 137 -19.23 8.48 19.30
C ILE A 137 -20.30 8.76 20.38
N ASP A 138 -19.95 9.51 21.42
CA ASP A 138 -20.82 10.02 22.46
C ASP A 138 -21.96 10.94 21.97
N SER A 139 -21.92 11.40 20.71
CA SER A 139 -22.97 12.26 20.11
C SER A 139 -23.87 11.56 19.09
N ILE A 140 -23.76 10.25 18.92
CA ILE A 140 -24.72 9.47 18.14
C ILE A 140 -25.93 9.25 19.04
N GLU A 141 -26.87 10.22 19.05
CA GLU A 141 -28.24 9.96 19.46
C GLU A 141 -28.84 8.93 18.50
N MET A 142 -28.65 7.65 18.84
CA MET A 142 -29.42 6.61 18.19
C MET A 142 -30.86 6.72 18.71
N LYS A 143 -31.73 7.33 17.89
CA LYS A 143 -33.18 7.19 18.06
C LYS A 143 -33.52 5.72 17.79
N TYR A 144 -33.39 4.89 18.79
CA TYR A 144 -33.99 3.57 18.75
C TYR A 144 -35.49 3.75 18.96
N THR A 145 -36.25 3.61 17.89
CA THR A 145 -37.64 3.21 18.02
C THR A 145 -37.65 1.75 18.51
N GLU A 146 -38.03 1.62 19.78
CA GLU A 146 -38.55 0.43 20.45
C GLU A 146 -38.50 -0.91 19.71
N ILE A 147 -37.41 -1.66 19.76
CA ILE A 147 -37.36 -3.15 19.72
C ILE A 147 -35.90 -3.65 19.86
N ALA A 148 -35.19 -3.36 20.92
CA ALA A 148 -34.00 -4.14 21.26
C ALA A 148 -33.79 -4.17 22.78
N SER A 149 -33.60 -5.35 23.31
CA SER A 149 -33.34 -5.50 24.74
C SER A 149 -32.02 -4.79 25.09
N PRO A 150 -31.90 -4.17 26.25
CA PRO A 150 -30.70 -3.43 26.68
C PRO A 150 -29.42 -4.29 26.68
N LEU A 151 -29.55 -5.61 26.70
CA LEU A 151 -28.43 -6.55 26.63
C LEU A 151 -27.74 -6.60 25.24
N ILE A 152 -28.51 -6.39 24.17
CA ILE A 152 -27.93 -6.38 22.79
C ILE A 152 -27.15 -5.09 22.55
N ALA A 153 -27.67 -3.96 23.03
CA ALA A 153 -26.97 -2.68 22.94
C ALA A 153 -25.64 -2.68 23.72
N LEU A 154 -25.61 -3.30 24.90
CA LEU A 154 -24.40 -3.45 25.71
C LEU A 154 -23.35 -4.33 25.00
N GLY A 155 -23.77 -5.40 24.34
CA GLY A 155 -22.90 -6.30 23.59
C GLY A 155 -22.22 -5.61 22.39
N ILE A 156 -22.94 -4.76 21.65
CA ILE A 156 -22.40 -4.00 20.51
C ILE A 156 -21.38 -2.95 20.98
N ILE A 157 -21.67 -2.24 22.08
CA ILE A 157 -20.75 -1.23 22.64
C ILE A 157 -19.47 -1.90 23.15
N VAL A 158 -19.56 -3.04 23.82
CA VAL A 158 -18.40 -3.76 24.34
C VAL A 158 -17.53 -4.29 23.20
N THR A 159 -18.12 -4.86 22.15
CA THR A 159 -17.36 -5.32 20.97
C THR A 159 -16.69 -4.17 20.22
N ALA A 160 -17.35 -3.03 20.06
CA ALA A 160 -16.76 -1.85 19.44
C ALA A 160 -15.58 -1.29 20.26
N LEU A 161 -15.70 -1.25 21.59
CA LEU A 161 -14.62 -0.82 22.48
C LEU A 161 -13.41 -1.75 22.44
N PHE A 162 -13.62 -3.07 22.38
CA PHE A 162 -12.53 -4.03 22.23
C PHE A 162 -11.86 -3.92 20.87
N TYR A 163 -12.60 -3.68 19.79
CA TYR A 163 -12.07 -3.48 18.46
C TYR A 163 -11.20 -2.22 18.38
N VAL A 164 -11.70 -1.08 18.88
CA VAL A 164 -10.95 0.19 18.92
C VAL A 164 -9.70 0.07 19.79
N LYS A 165 -9.80 -0.58 20.95
CA LYS A 165 -8.66 -0.84 21.82
C LYS A 165 -7.61 -1.71 21.13
N GLY A 166 -8.03 -2.76 20.42
CA GLY A 166 -7.13 -3.63 19.66
C GLY A 166 -6.33 -2.87 18.60
N ILE A 167 -6.98 -1.94 17.87
CA ILE A 167 -6.31 -1.07 16.91
C ILE A 167 -5.31 -0.13 17.60
N TYR A 168 -5.69 0.45 18.74
CA TYR A 168 -4.85 1.37 19.50
C TYR A 168 -3.60 0.66 20.06
N ASP A 169 -3.80 -0.52 20.65
CA ASP A 169 -2.70 -1.31 21.23
C ASP A 169 -1.73 -1.80 20.14
N LYS A 170 -2.23 -2.19 18.95
CA LYS A 170 -1.40 -2.58 17.81
C LYS A 170 -0.52 -1.41 17.30
N ARG A 171 -1.08 -0.19 17.23
CA ARG A 171 -0.33 1.01 16.84
C ARG A 171 0.73 1.38 17.87
N ARG A 172 0.42 1.28 19.16
CA ARG A 172 1.36 1.55 20.25
C ARG A 172 2.51 0.55 20.29
N LEU A 173 2.23 -0.74 20.04
CA LEU A 173 3.27 -1.77 19.95
C LEU A 173 4.24 -1.47 18.79
N ASN A 174 3.71 -1.13 17.63
CA ASN A 174 4.54 -0.78 16.46
C ASN A 174 5.40 0.47 16.69
N SER A 175 4.94 1.44 17.47
CA SER A 175 5.74 2.61 17.82
C SER A 175 6.87 2.32 18.83
N LEU A 176 6.73 1.29 19.65
CA LEU A 176 7.74 0.88 20.63
C LEU A 176 8.80 -0.07 20.04
N ILE A 177 8.48 -0.76 18.94
CA ILE A 177 9.43 -1.65 18.25
C ILE A 177 10.35 -0.85 17.32
N ASN A 178 9.94 0.36 16.90
CA ASN A 178 10.66 1.20 15.96
C ASN A 178 11.36 2.42 16.64
N SER A 179 11.46 2.44 17.96
CA SER A 179 12.24 3.37 18.75
C SER A 179 13.53 2.71 19.28
#